data_fd96e2d4d7d7e5225589b8bb9374b1dc
#
_entry.id   fd96e2d4d7d7e5225589b8bb9374b1dc
#
_cell.length_a   1.000
_cell.length_b   1.000
_cell.length_c   1.000
_cell.angle_alpha   90.00
_cell.angle_beta   90.00
_cell.angle_gamma   90.00
#
_symmetry.space_group_name_H-M   'P 1'
#
loop_
_entity.id
_entity.type
_entity.pdbx_description
1 polymer ?
#
loop_
_entity_poly.entity_id
_entity_poly.type
_entity_poly.pdbx_seq_one_letter_code
_entity_poly.pdbx_strand_id
1 'polypeptide(L)'
;MNFWRSLLVFVVLQIMLQVAYAQHNVAINEVPLKSEFQDGRDYFSYRSPIKVDRADERILIQSFFDYDCRVCVNTQDILALYGQINSNNVVVEEYPVATKETPFSAQVYYTLQEMNQSDVSDSLLFETSDAVRYKELAKYENLLKWLAEQNVDTERFDLIYRSDEIKKKFSEAVYRTENYGVFTYPFVVIEGKYVLTNSTLYNDDYTFAVLDFLVHKLSNERENKELQ
;
A
#
# COMPACT_ATOMS: atom_id res chain seq x y z
N MET A 1 40.41 -66.05 -6.56
CA MET A 1 40.74 -64.70 -6.15
C MET A 1 39.66 -63.69 -6.62
N ASN A 2 38.75 -64.01 -7.51
CA ASN A 2 37.74 -63.09 -8.06
C ASN A 2 36.42 -63.09 -7.31
N PHE A 3 36.08 -64.17 -6.59
CA PHE A 3 34.80 -64.26 -5.88
C PHE A 3 34.67 -63.28 -4.70
N TRP A 4 35.71 -63.07 -3.95
CA TRP A 4 35.73 -62.14 -2.83
C TRP A 4 35.70 -60.66 -3.26
N ARG A 5 36.25 -60.35 -4.43
CA ARG A 5 36.15 -58.99 -5.00
C ARG A 5 34.72 -58.66 -5.43
N SER A 6 33.98 -59.62 -6.01
CA SER A 6 32.58 -59.42 -6.38
C SER A 6 31.68 -59.25 -5.17
N LEU A 7 31.95 -59.99 -4.07
CA LEU A 7 31.17 -59.89 -2.84
C LEU A 7 31.33 -58.51 -2.16
N LEU A 8 32.57 -57.99 -2.14
CA LEU A 8 32.84 -56.64 -1.59
C LEU A 8 32.17 -55.52 -2.38
N VAL A 9 32.15 -55.62 -3.71
CA VAL A 9 31.45 -54.62 -4.56
C VAL A 9 29.95 -54.65 -4.33
N PHE A 10 29.33 -55.82 -4.15
CA PHE A 10 27.90 -55.93 -3.86
C PHE A 10 27.52 -55.32 -2.50
N VAL A 11 28.35 -55.56 -1.47
CA VAL A 11 28.11 -55.02 -0.13
C VAL A 11 28.25 -53.51 -0.11
N VAL A 12 29.25 -52.94 -0.80
CA VAL A 12 29.44 -51.49 -0.91
C VAL A 12 28.27 -50.85 -1.69
N LEU A 13 27.79 -51.49 -2.76
CA LEU A 13 26.65 -50.99 -3.53
C LEU A 13 25.34 -50.97 -2.70
N GLN A 14 25.12 -52.00 -1.85
CA GLN A 14 23.97 -52.02 -0.96
C GLN A 14 24.01 -50.94 0.15
N ILE A 15 25.20 -50.68 0.70
CA ILE A 15 25.39 -49.62 1.67
C ILE A 15 25.16 -48.23 1.06
N MET A 16 25.63 -48.00 -0.17
CA MET A 16 25.41 -46.76 -0.91
C MET A 16 23.92 -46.53 -1.23
N LEU A 17 23.18 -47.59 -1.57
CA LEU A 17 21.72 -47.47 -1.76
C LEU A 17 20.98 -47.14 -0.47
N GLN A 18 21.38 -47.66 0.68
CA GLN A 18 20.74 -47.37 1.96
C GLN A 18 21.02 -45.95 2.43
N VAL A 19 22.22 -45.40 2.15
CA VAL A 19 22.53 -43.99 2.45
C VAL A 19 21.71 -43.03 1.57
N ALA A 20 21.54 -43.38 0.27
CA ALA A 20 20.71 -42.58 -0.63
C ALA A 20 19.20 -42.61 -0.22
N TYR A 21 18.69 -43.73 0.28
CA TYR A 21 17.31 -43.84 0.81
C TYR A 21 17.12 -43.09 2.12
N ALA A 22 18.13 -43.08 2.99
CA ALA A 22 18.04 -42.34 4.26
C ALA A 22 18.06 -40.82 4.07
N GLN A 23 18.70 -40.31 3.02
CA GLN A 23 18.69 -38.87 2.68
C GLN A 23 17.36 -38.40 2.07
N HIS A 24 16.55 -39.32 1.51
CA HIS A 24 15.27 -38.95 0.91
C HIS A 24 14.11 -38.89 1.91
N ASN A 25 14.31 -39.39 3.12
CA ASN A 25 13.32 -39.38 4.20
C ASN A 25 13.68 -38.46 5.36
N VAL A 26 14.43 -37.39 5.11
CA VAL A 26 14.38 -36.22 6.01
C VAL A 26 13.00 -35.64 5.78
N ALA A 27 12.02 -36.09 6.54
CA ALA A 27 10.79 -35.35 6.72
C ALA A 27 11.22 -33.92 7.07
N ILE A 28 11.06 -32.99 6.16
CA ILE A 28 11.04 -31.58 6.48
C ILE A 28 9.87 -31.49 7.42
N ASN A 29 10.14 -31.57 8.74
CA ASN A 29 9.22 -31.05 9.72
C ASN A 29 9.10 -29.58 9.34
N GLU A 30 8.06 -29.26 8.57
CA GLU A 30 7.62 -27.90 8.42
C GLU A 30 7.32 -27.45 9.85
N VAL A 31 8.29 -26.83 10.48
CA VAL A 31 8.04 -25.97 11.62
C VAL A 31 7.01 -25.00 11.07
N PRO A 32 5.77 -24.97 11.59
CA PRO A 32 4.80 -24.02 11.08
C PRO A 32 5.47 -22.66 11.20
N LEU A 33 5.74 -22.03 10.06
CA LEU A 33 6.27 -20.69 9.99
C LEU A 33 5.30 -19.85 10.80
N LYS A 34 5.67 -19.56 12.05
CA LYS A 34 4.97 -18.61 12.90
C LYS A 34 4.89 -17.38 12.04
N SER A 35 3.67 -16.95 11.68
CA SER A 35 3.46 -15.88 10.70
C SER A 35 4.46 -14.78 11.00
N GLU A 36 5.33 -14.49 10.05
CA GLU A 36 6.45 -13.58 10.21
C GLU A 36 5.96 -12.21 10.67
N PHE A 37 4.72 -11.87 10.31
CA PHE A 37 4.06 -10.62 10.66
C PHE A 37 2.85 -10.84 11.57
N GLN A 38 2.65 -9.93 12.53
CA GLN A 38 1.65 -10.05 13.60
C GLN A 38 0.71 -8.84 13.59
N ASP A 39 -0.58 -9.13 13.75
CA ASP A 39 -1.61 -8.13 14.02
C ASP A 39 -1.34 -7.40 15.33
N GLY A 40 -1.51 -6.08 15.34
CA GLY A 40 -1.20 -5.21 16.48
C GLY A 40 0.27 -4.78 16.58
N ARG A 41 1.14 -5.29 15.70
CA ARG A 41 2.56 -4.90 15.63
C ARG A 41 2.96 -4.42 14.22
N ASP A 42 2.79 -5.27 13.23
CA ASP A 42 3.26 -5.04 11.86
C ASP A 42 2.13 -4.48 10.98
N TYR A 43 0.91 -4.79 11.33
CA TYR A 43 -0.33 -4.27 10.77
C TYR A 43 -1.43 -4.29 11.84
N PHE A 44 -2.57 -3.67 11.56
CA PHE A 44 -3.75 -3.71 12.41
C PHE A 44 -4.96 -4.20 11.62
N SER A 45 -5.85 -4.96 12.26
CA SER A 45 -7.10 -5.40 11.64
C SER A 45 -8.26 -4.56 12.14
N TYR A 46 -9.15 -4.15 11.22
CA TYR A 46 -10.46 -3.67 11.67
C TYR A 46 -11.26 -4.79 12.33
N ARG A 47 -11.94 -4.48 13.43
CA ARG A 47 -12.85 -5.45 14.09
C ARG A 47 -13.96 -5.92 13.16
N SER A 48 -14.46 -5.01 12.35
CA SER A 48 -15.42 -5.28 11.28
C SER A 48 -14.85 -4.66 10.01
N PRO A 49 -14.56 -5.47 8.97
CA PRO A 49 -14.07 -4.95 7.71
C PRO A 49 -15.01 -3.88 7.14
N ILE A 50 -14.44 -2.81 6.60
CA ILE A 50 -15.17 -1.78 5.90
C ILE A 50 -15.51 -2.32 4.51
N LYS A 51 -16.80 -2.32 4.17
CA LYS A 51 -17.22 -2.79 2.85
C LYS A 51 -16.69 -1.85 1.77
N VAL A 52 -15.96 -2.43 0.84
CA VAL A 52 -15.50 -1.74 -0.37
C VAL A 52 -16.38 -2.25 -1.53
N ASP A 53 -17.18 -1.35 -2.09
CA ASP A 53 -18.09 -1.68 -3.19
C ASP A 53 -17.43 -1.25 -4.51
N ARG A 54 -16.91 -2.22 -5.25
CA ARG A 54 -16.23 -2.00 -6.53
C ARG A 54 -16.30 -3.23 -7.42
N ALA A 55 -16.21 -3.00 -8.73
CA ALA A 55 -16.23 -4.05 -9.74
C ALA A 55 -14.86 -4.69 -10.03
N ASP A 56 -13.77 -4.03 -9.61
CA ASP A 56 -12.40 -4.53 -9.79
C ASP A 56 -12.09 -5.61 -8.74
N GLU A 57 -11.72 -6.79 -9.18
CA GLU A 57 -11.42 -7.93 -8.33
C GLU A 57 -10.02 -7.90 -7.72
N ARG A 58 -9.13 -7.04 -8.20
CA ARG A 58 -7.80 -6.88 -7.62
C ARG A 58 -7.89 -6.40 -6.18
N ILE A 59 -6.89 -6.73 -5.39
CA ILE A 59 -6.80 -6.25 -3.99
C ILE A 59 -6.59 -4.75 -3.98
N LEU A 60 -7.48 -4.03 -3.31
CA LEU A 60 -7.40 -2.59 -3.19
C LEU A 60 -6.49 -2.18 -2.03
N ILE A 61 -5.51 -1.35 -2.33
CA ILE A 61 -4.68 -0.63 -1.37
C ILE A 61 -5.06 0.84 -1.45
N GLN A 62 -5.57 1.39 -0.35
CA GLN A 62 -6.00 2.79 -0.22
C GLN A 62 -4.99 3.55 0.61
N SER A 63 -4.33 4.53 0.01
CA SER A 63 -3.35 5.39 0.68
C SER A 63 -4.00 6.71 1.06
N PHE A 64 -4.05 6.99 2.36
CA PHE A 64 -4.54 8.27 2.88
C PHE A 64 -3.36 9.18 3.20
N PHE A 65 -3.36 10.37 2.63
CA PHE A 65 -2.28 11.35 2.76
C PHE A 65 -2.81 12.75 3.07
N ASP A 66 -1.93 13.61 3.54
CA ASP A 66 -2.18 15.05 3.68
C ASP A 66 -0.99 15.81 3.09
N TYR A 67 -1.19 16.98 2.51
CA TYR A 67 -0.06 17.81 2.06
C TYR A 67 0.80 18.31 3.23
N ASP A 68 0.31 18.32 4.49
CA ASP A 68 1.13 18.54 5.70
C ASP A 68 1.78 17.23 6.21
N CYS A 69 2.19 16.37 5.32
CA CYS A 69 2.76 15.08 5.68
C CYS A 69 4.20 14.92 5.19
N ARG A 70 5.16 14.98 6.10
CA ARG A 70 6.59 14.91 5.78
C ARG A 70 7.06 13.58 5.17
N VAL A 71 6.35 12.51 5.44
CA VAL A 71 6.75 11.15 5.06
C VAL A 71 5.81 10.51 4.03
N CYS A 72 4.75 11.21 3.62
CA CYS A 72 3.79 10.67 2.66
C CYS A 72 4.38 10.48 1.26
N VAL A 73 5.35 11.31 0.85
CA VAL A 73 6.07 11.15 -0.42
C VAL A 73 6.71 9.75 -0.50
N ASN A 74 7.46 9.38 0.53
CA ASN A 74 8.11 8.07 0.56
C ASN A 74 7.08 6.92 0.50
N THR A 75 5.97 7.06 1.23
CA THR A 75 4.89 6.06 1.19
C THR A 75 4.25 5.98 -0.20
N GLN A 76 4.03 7.11 -0.86
CA GLN A 76 3.50 7.18 -2.23
C GLN A 76 4.43 6.44 -3.20
N ASP A 77 5.74 6.71 -3.16
CA ASP A 77 6.73 6.06 -4.01
C ASP A 77 6.76 4.54 -3.79
N ILE A 78 6.76 4.10 -2.52
CA ILE A 78 6.72 2.68 -2.15
C ILE A 78 5.46 2.01 -2.74
N LEU A 79 4.29 2.60 -2.52
CA LEU A 79 3.02 2.02 -2.95
C LEU A 79 2.85 2.06 -4.46
N ALA A 80 3.31 3.12 -5.14
CA ALA A 80 3.32 3.22 -6.59
C ALA A 80 4.18 2.10 -7.20
N LEU A 81 5.40 1.90 -6.69
CA LEU A 81 6.28 0.82 -7.13
C LEU A 81 5.67 -0.55 -6.85
N TYR A 82 5.10 -0.76 -5.65
CA TYR A 82 4.43 -2.01 -5.29
C TYR A 82 3.26 -2.32 -6.23
N GLY A 83 2.42 -1.31 -6.51
CA GLY A 83 1.30 -1.42 -7.44
C GLY A 83 1.71 -1.72 -8.87
N GLN A 84 2.84 -1.15 -9.35
CA GLN A 84 3.38 -1.44 -10.67
C GLN A 84 3.86 -2.90 -10.79
N ILE A 85 4.61 -3.38 -9.80
CA ILE A 85 5.15 -4.75 -9.78
C ILE A 85 4.01 -5.77 -9.70
N ASN A 86 2.96 -5.47 -8.92
CA ASN A 86 1.84 -6.36 -8.63
C ASN A 86 0.55 -5.98 -9.40
N SER A 87 0.64 -5.28 -10.52
CA SER A 87 -0.47 -4.66 -11.23
C SER A 87 -1.60 -5.62 -11.67
N ASN A 88 -1.31 -6.91 -11.80
CA ASN A 88 -2.32 -7.93 -12.09
C ASN A 88 -3.20 -8.27 -10.87
N ASN A 89 -2.69 -8.11 -9.66
CA ASN A 89 -3.34 -8.56 -8.43
C ASN A 89 -3.74 -7.41 -7.51
N VAL A 90 -3.14 -6.24 -7.69
CA VAL A 90 -3.27 -5.10 -6.78
C VAL A 90 -3.61 -3.84 -7.57
N VAL A 91 -4.41 -2.98 -6.96
CA VAL A 91 -4.63 -1.60 -7.39
C VAL A 91 -4.39 -0.68 -6.20
N VAL A 92 -3.66 0.40 -6.43
CA VAL A 92 -3.40 1.44 -5.44
C VAL A 92 -4.23 2.67 -5.77
N GLU A 93 -4.95 3.19 -4.79
CA GLU A 93 -5.73 4.41 -4.90
C GLU A 93 -5.33 5.38 -3.78
N GLU A 94 -5.25 6.66 -4.11
CA GLU A 94 -4.87 7.71 -3.18
C GLU A 94 -6.07 8.55 -2.77
N TYR A 95 -6.11 8.90 -1.49
CA TYR A 95 -7.19 9.69 -0.91
C TYR A 95 -6.62 10.79 -0.01
N PRO A 96 -6.95 12.05 -0.28
CA PRO A 96 -6.59 13.14 0.62
C PRO A 96 -7.40 13.03 1.91
N VAL A 97 -6.72 13.17 3.04
CA VAL A 97 -7.38 13.30 4.34
C VAL A 97 -8.09 14.66 4.41
N ALA A 98 -9.26 14.67 4.99
CA ALA A 98 -10.03 15.90 5.20
C ALA A 98 -10.81 15.87 6.51
N THR A 99 -10.86 17.01 7.18
CA THR A 99 -11.83 17.32 8.22
C THR A 99 -12.63 18.56 7.81
N LYS A 100 -13.71 18.86 8.52
CA LYS A 100 -14.49 20.08 8.23
C LYS A 100 -13.66 21.36 8.35
N GLU A 101 -12.63 21.32 9.21
CA GLU A 101 -11.75 22.45 9.52
C GLU A 101 -10.51 22.51 8.59
N THR A 102 -10.15 21.40 7.95
CA THR A 102 -8.94 21.27 7.11
C THR A 102 -9.28 20.84 5.69
N PRO A 103 -9.84 21.72 4.85
CA PRO A 103 -10.26 21.38 3.49
C PRO A 103 -9.13 21.35 2.47
N PHE A 104 -7.98 21.94 2.78
CA PHE A 104 -6.91 22.26 1.81
C PHE A 104 -6.52 21.06 0.96
N SER A 105 -6.07 19.99 1.59
CA SER A 105 -5.53 18.83 0.86
C SER A 105 -6.56 18.20 -0.07
N ALA A 106 -7.80 18.02 0.39
CA ALA A 106 -8.84 17.42 -0.43
C ALA A 106 -9.27 18.33 -1.60
N GLN A 107 -9.47 19.62 -1.32
CA GLN A 107 -9.91 20.55 -2.38
C GLN A 107 -8.82 20.71 -3.46
N VAL A 108 -7.55 20.86 -3.07
CA VAL A 108 -6.46 21.01 -4.04
C VAL A 108 -6.26 19.71 -4.83
N TYR A 109 -6.18 18.58 -4.15
CA TYR A 109 -6.02 17.28 -4.80
C TYR A 109 -7.10 17.03 -5.86
N TYR A 110 -8.38 17.13 -5.48
CA TYR A 110 -9.45 16.84 -6.41
C TYR A 110 -9.54 17.87 -7.54
N THR A 111 -9.16 19.12 -7.30
CA THR A 111 -9.10 20.13 -8.36
C THR A 111 -8.03 19.77 -9.39
N LEU A 112 -6.84 19.38 -8.93
CA LEU A 112 -5.76 18.96 -9.82
C LEU A 112 -6.11 17.67 -10.58
N GLN A 113 -6.80 16.71 -9.93
CA GLN A 113 -7.29 15.51 -10.61
C GLN A 113 -8.31 15.85 -11.71
N GLU A 114 -9.26 16.75 -11.48
CA GLU A 114 -10.22 17.22 -12.51
C GLU A 114 -9.54 17.94 -13.69
N MET A 115 -8.37 18.49 -13.44
CA MET A 115 -7.57 19.14 -14.47
C MET A 115 -6.62 18.17 -15.20
N ASN A 116 -6.56 16.90 -14.80
CA ASN A 116 -5.57 15.90 -15.24
C ASN A 116 -4.13 16.36 -14.97
N GLN A 117 -3.90 16.92 -13.79
CA GLN A 117 -2.62 17.45 -13.31
C GLN A 117 -2.10 16.63 -12.11
N SER A 118 -2.12 15.29 -12.21
CA SER A 118 -1.64 14.40 -11.14
C SER A 118 -0.18 14.66 -10.81
N ASP A 119 0.68 14.86 -11.82
CA ASP A 119 2.12 15.13 -11.63
C ASP A 119 2.37 16.42 -10.82
N VAL A 120 1.47 17.42 -10.97
CA VAL A 120 1.55 18.65 -10.17
C VAL A 120 1.12 18.41 -8.73
N SER A 121 0.13 17.53 -8.51
CA SER A 121 -0.25 17.07 -7.18
C SER A 121 0.90 16.38 -6.45
N ASP A 122 1.61 15.49 -7.14
CA ASP A 122 2.77 14.78 -6.60
C ASP A 122 3.92 15.76 -6.29
N SER A 123 4.16 16.70 -7.19
CA SER A 123 5.14 17.79 -6.97
C SER A 123 4.77 18.64 -5.75
N LEU A 124 3.47 18.93 -5.56
CA LEU A 124 3.00 19.68 -4.39
C LEU A 124 3.25 18.89 -3.10
N LEU A 125 2.97 17.59 -3.10
CA LEU A 125 3.22 16.73 -1.94
C LEU A 125 4.71 16.70 -1.58
N PHE A 126 5.58 16.64 -2.59
CA PHE A 126 7.02 16.72 -2.39
C PHE A 126 7.45 18.07 -1.80
N GLU A 127 7.02 19.19 -2.36
CA GLU A 127 7.32 20.55 -1.89
C GLU A 127 6.85 20.75 -0.44
N THR A 128 5.65 20.30 -0.13
CA THR A 128 5.01 20.48 1.18
C THR A 128 5.47 19.47 2.24
N SER A 129 6.31 18.52 1.88
CA SER A 129 7.03 17.68 2.86
C SER A 129 7.93 18.52 3.79
N ASP A 130 8.34 19.71 3.36
CA ASP A 130 8.91 20.74 4.22
C ASP A 130 7.80 21.56 4.90
N ALA A 131 7.83 21.60 6.24
CA ALA A 131 6.78 22.26 7.03
C ALA A 131 6.71 23.80 6.83
N VAL A 132 7.82 24.44 6.44
CA VAL A 132 7.81 25.87 6.14
C VAL A 132 7.14 26.08 4.79
N ARG A 133 7.50 25.26 3.84
CA ARG A 133 6.93 25.30 2.50
C ARG A 133 5.44 24.99 2.50
N TYR A 134 5.00 24.02 3.31
CA TYR A 134 3.56 23.76 3.51
C TYR A 134 2.83 25.02 4.00
N LYS A 135 3.34 25.68 5.05
CA LYS A 135 2.71 26.90 5.60
C LYS A 135 2.64 28.06 4.58
N GLU A 136 3.56 28.09 3.65
CA GLU A 136 3.55 29.06 2.55
C GLU A 136 2.49 28.69 1.50
N LEU A 137 2.51 27.44 1.02
CA LEU A 137 1.65 26.97 -0.08
C LEU A 137 0.19 26.71 0.38
N ALA A 138 -0.03 26.50 1.65
CA ALA A 138 -1.40 26.43 2.19
C ALA A 138 -2.14 27.79 2.15
N LYS A 139 -1.43 28.89 1.86
CA LYS A 139 -2.06 30.18 1.56
C LYS A 139 -2.47 30.20 0.09
N TYR A 140 -3.76 30.36 -0.14
CA TYR A 140 -4.35 30.25 -1.49
C TYR A 140 -3.65 31.10 -2.57
N GLU A 141 -3.31 32.35 -2.24
CA GLU A 141 -2.60 33.25 -3.16
C GLU A 141 -1.19 32.73 -3.54
N ASN A 142 -0.49 32.11 -2.59
CA ASN A 142 0.82 31.54 -2.83
C ASN A 142 0.72 30.24 -3.63
N LEU A 143 -0.31 29.43 -3.34
CA LEU A 143 -0.62 28.26 -4.13
C LEU A 143 -0.84 28.63 -5.60
N LEU A 144 -1.66 29.64 -5.89
CA LEU A 144 -1.91 30.07 -7.27
C LEU A 144 -0.63 30.51 -7.99
N LYS A 145 0.26 31.24 -7.29
CA LYS A 145 1.57 31.62 -7.86
C LYS A 145 2.42 30.41 -8.19
N TRP A 146 2.51 29.47 -7.25
CA TRP A 146 3.26 28.23 -7.45
C TRP A 146 2.66 27.40 -8.59
N LEU A 147 1.33 27.27 -8.66
CA LEU A 147 0.65 26.58 -9.76
C LEU A 147 0.95 27.22 -11.14
N ALA A 148 1.01 28.56 -11.21
CA ALA A 148 1.40 29.26 -12.44
C ALA A 148 2.86 28.93 -12.84
N GLU A 149 3.77 28.81 -11.88
CA GLU A 149 5.16 28.37 -12.10
C GLU A 149 5.23 26.91 -12.61
N GLN A 150 4.24 26.07 -12.24
CA GLN A 150 4.08 24.71 -12.77
C GLN A 150 3.33 24.66 -14.11
N ASN A 151 3.08 25.80 -14.77
CA ASN A 151 2.31 25.93 -16.02
C ASN A 151 0.83 25.46 -15.91
N VAL A 152 0.25 25.50 -14.73
CA VAL A 152 -1.17 25.23 -14.51
C VAL A 152 -1.98 26.48 -14.86
N ASP A 153 -3.09 26.31 -15.58
CA ASP A 153 -4.07 27.37 -15.82
C ASP A 153 -4.78 27.71 -14.50
N THR A 154 -4.36 28.82 -13.89
CA THR A 154 -4.85 29.23 -12.56
C THR A 154 -6.26 29.78 -12.59
N GLU A 155 -6.74 30.33 -13.72
CA GLU A 155 -8.15 30.77 -13.86
C GLU A 155 -9.07 29.55 -13.88
N ARG A 156 -8.70 28.53 -14.65
CA ARG A 156 -9.43 27.26 -14.69
C ARG A 156 -9.35 26.54 -13.33
N PHE A 157 -8.20 26.58 -12.67
CA PHE A 157 -8.06 26.01 -11.33
C PHE A 157 -9.03 26.68 -10.34
N ASP A 158 -9.09 28.03 -10.28
CA ASP A 158 -9.99 28.76 -9.38
C ASP A 158 -11.45 28.43 -9.63
N LEU A 159 -11.88 28.34 -10.90
CA LEU A 159 -13.24 27.96 -11.28
C LEU A 159 -13.61 26.57 -10.77
N ILE A 160 -12.72 25.58 -11.01
CA ILE A 160 -12.96 24.19 -10.58
C ILE A 160 -12.91 24.09 -9.06
N TYR A 161 -11.90 24.68 -8.42
CA TYR A 161 -11.73 24.68 -6.96
C TYR A 161 -12.97 25.16 -6.20
N ARG A 162 -13.69 26.15 -6.72
CA ARG A 162 -14.91 26.70 -6.12
C ARG A 162 -16.18 26.00 -6.56
N SER A 163 -16.11 25.02 -7.44
CA SER A 163 -17.27 24.33 -7.98
C SER A 163 -18.01 23.49 -6.92
N ASP A 164 -19.28 23.22 -7.18
CA ASP A 164 -20.07 22.34 -6.31
C ASP A 164 -19.60 20.89 -6.37
N GLU A 165 -18.97 20.49 -7.48
CA GLU A 165 -18.36 19.17 -7.61
C GLU A 165 -17.20 18.98 -6.63
N ILE A 166 -16.31 19.96 -6.51
CA ILE A 166 -15.22 19.89 -5.53
C ILE A 166 -15.73 19.94 -4.10
N LYS A 167 -16.76 20.73 -3.81
CA LYS A 167 -17.42 20.73 -2.49
C LYS A 167 -18.00 19.35 -2.14
N LYS A 168 -18.58 18.68 -3.12
CA LYS A 168 -19.10 17.32 -2.94
C LYS A 168 -17.95 16.34 -2.69
N LYS A 169 -16.90 16.36 -3.50
CA LYS A 169 -15.71 15.49 -3.32
C LYS A 169 -15.02 15.75 -1.97
N PHE A 170 -14.95 17.00 -1.54
CA PHE A 170 -14.47 17.34 -0.19
C PHE A 170 -15.35 16.70 0.90
N SER A 171 -16.67 16.81 0.79
CA SER A 171 -17.59 16.18 1.75
C SER A 171 -17.45 14.66 1.79
N GLU A 172 -17.22 14.04 0.63
CA GLU A 172 -16.94 12.62 0.53
C GLU A 172 -15.57 12.26 1.16
N ALA A 173 -14.56 13.11 1.01
CA ALA A 173 -13.27 12.93 1.67
C ALA A 173 -13.38 13.00 3.20
N VAL A 174 -14.15 13.96 3.73
CA VAL A 174 -14.44 14.04 5.17
C VAL A 174 -15.09 12.75 5.64
N TYR A 175 -16.17 12.34 4.98
CA TYR A 175 -16.86 11.09 5.32
C TYR A 175 -15.92 9.87 5.26
N ARG A 176 -15.08 9.79 4.23
CA ARG A 176 -14.12 8.69 4.07
C ARG A 176 -13.09 8.70 5.20
N THR A 177 -12.51 9.85 5.52
CA THR A 177 -11.56 10.01 6.62
C THR A 177 -12.15 9.51 7.95
N GLU A 178 -13.39 9.92 8.25
CA GLU A 178 -14.11 9.50 9.46
C GLU A 178 -14.45 8.00 9.43
N ASN A 179 -15.00 7.50 8.32
CA ASN A 179 -15.45 6.11 8.19
C ASN A 179 -14.31 5.10 8.29
N TYR A 180 -13.14 5.45 7.76
CA TYR A 180 -11.93 4.63 7.85
C TYR A 180 -11.18 4.85 9.17
N GLY A 181 -11.61 5.80 10.00
CA GLY A 181 -10.95 6.11 11.27
C GLY A 181 -9.51 6.57 11.08
N VAL A 182 -9.24 7.37 10.06
CA VAL A 182 -7.90 7.88 9.78
C VAL A 182 -7.51 8.90 10.85
N PHE A 183 -6.56 8.53 11.71
CA PHE A 183 -6.11 9.35 12.85
C PHE A 183 -4.65 9.82 12.72
N THR A 184 -3.96 9.35 11.72
CA THR A 184 -2.57 9.70 11.39
C THR A 184 -2.39 9.61 9.87
N TYR A 185 -1.29 10.16 9.35
CA TYR A 185 -0.89 9.97 7.96
C TYR A 185 0.63 9.84 7.84
N PRO A 186 1.12 9.03 6.88
CA PRO A 186 0.35 8.17 5.98
C PRO A 186 -0.46 7.11 6.74
N PHE A 187 -1.60 6.73 6.17
CA PHE A 187 -2.47 5.68 6.67
C PHE A 187 -2.90 4.84 5.47
N VAL A 188 -2.59 3.55 5.48
CA VAL A 188 -2.86 2.68 4.34
C VAL A 188 -3.84 1.60 4.74
N VAL A 189 -4.89 1.43 3.96
CA VAL A 189 -5.91 0.39 4.18
C VAL A 189 -5.90 -0.61 3.04
N ILE A 190 -5.91 -1.89 3.37
CA ILE A 190 -5.89 -2.99 2.41
C ILE A 190 -7.23 -3.73 2.50
N GLU A 191 -8.00 -3.72 1.41
CA GLU A 191 -9.33 -4.35 1.28
C GLU A 191 -10.32 -3.97 2.40
N GLY A 192 -10.23 -2.75 2.94
CA GLY A 192 -11.05 -2.34 4.08
C GLY A 192 -10.86 -3.21 5.33
N LYS A 193 -9.82 -4.03 5.39
CA LYS A 193 -9.63 -5.05 6.42
C LYS A 193 -8.38 -4.83 7.25
N TYR A 194 -7.27 -4.49 6.64
CA TYR A 194 -5.97 -4.29 7.31
C TYR A 194 -5.50 -2.86 7.17
N VAL A 195 -4.79 -2.38 8.18
CA VAL A 195 -4.27 -1.02 8.27
C VAL A 195 -2.76 -1.06 8.47
N LEU A 196 -2.03 -0.26 7.70
CA LEU A 196 -0.63 0.06 7.93
C LEU A 196 -0.50 1.53 8.31
N THR A 197 0.42 1.82 9.21
CA THR A 197 0.73 3.17 9.69
C THR A 197 2.23 3.44 9.60
N ASN A 198 2.69 4.58 10.06
CA ASN A 198 4.12 4.94 10.07
C ASN A 198 5.05 3.86 10.64
N SER A 199 4.56 3.02 11.57
CA SER A 199 5.37 1.92 12.14
C SER A 199 5.75 0.85 11.10
N THR A 200 5.02 0.78 10.00
CA THR A 200 5.28 -0.18 8.91
C THR A 200 5.77 0.53 7.63
N LEU A 201 5.28 1.75 7.38
CA LEU A 201 5.50 2.51 6.14
C LEU A 201 6.80 3.34 6.11
N TYR A 202 7.79 3.02 6.94
CA TYR A 202 9.03 3.79 7.08
C TYR A 202 10.21 3.21 6.29
N ASN A 203 10.11 1.97 5.84
CA ASN A 203 11.20 1.25 5.17
C ASN A 203 10.64 0.43 4.02
N ASP A 204 11.23 0.54 2.85
CA ASP A 204 10.76 -0.05 1.61
C ASP A 204 10.66 -1.57 1.70
N ASP A 205 11.75 -2.24 2.04
CA ASP A 205 11.82 -3.71 2.11
C ASP A 205 10.82 -4.27 3.13
N TYR A 206 10.71 -3.63 4.29
CA TYR A 206 9.78 -4.05 5.33
C TYR A 206 8.31 -3.82 4.92
N THR A 207 8.02 -2.67 4.33
CA THR A 207 6.68 -2.37 3.81
C THR A 207 6.26 -3.37 2.73
N PHE A 208 7.16 -3.66 1.77
CA PHE A 208 6.92 -4.66 0.72
C PHE A 208 6.63 -6.04 1.32
N ALA A 209 7.44 -6.49 2.27
CA ALA A 209 7.27 -7.80 2.89
C ALA A 209 5.92 -7.92 3.63
N VAL A 210 5.49 -6.86 4.34
CA VAL A 210 4.17 -6.83 5.00
C VAL A 210 3.03 -6.80 3.97
N LEU A 211 3.18 -6.02 2.91
CA LEU A 211 2.19 -5.97 1.81
C LEU A 211 2.04 -7.34 1.14
N ASP A 212 3.16 -8.00 0.79
CA ASP A 212 3.16 -9.34 0.18
C ASP A 212 2.44 -10.35 1.08
N PHE A 213 2.75 -10.33 2.38
CA PHE A 213 2.09 -11.18 3.35
C PHE A 213 0.57 -10.96 3.38
N LEU A 214 0.11 -9.71 3.42
CA LEU A 214 -1.31 -9.38 3.50
C LEU A 214 -2.05 -9.66 2.19
N VAL A 215 -1.43 -9.36 1.05
CA VAL A 215 -1.98 -9.64 -0.28
C VAL A 215 -2.14 -11.15 -0.47
N HIS A 216 -1.12 -11.95 -0.14
CA HIS A 216 -1.18 -13.40 -0.23
C HIS A 216 -2.25 -13.98 0.71
N LYS A 217 -2.34 -13.48 1.94
CA LYS A 217 -3.37 -13.88 2.91
C LYS A 217 -4.78 -13.61 2.39
N LEU A 218 -5.02 -12.44 1.78
CA LEU A 218 -6.31 -12.08 1.20
C LEU A 218 -6.66 -12.94 -0.02
N SER A 219 -5.70 -13.25 -0.88
CA SER A 219 -5.89 -14.13 -2.03
C SER A 219 -6.31 -15.53 -1.58
N ASN A 220 -5.62 -16.11 -0.62
CA ASN A 220 -5.97 -17.42 -0.07
C ASN A 220 -7.36 -17.43 0.61
N GLU A 221 -7.75 -16.35 1.27
CA GLU A 221 -9.07 -16.20 1.89
C GLU A 221 -10.20 -16.15 0.83
N ARG A 222 -9.93 -15.56 -0.35
CA ARG A 222 -10.88 -15.53 -1.48
C ARG A 222 -11.05 -16.92 -2.09
N GLU A 223 -9.95 -17.58 -2.43
CA GLU A 223 -9.97 -18.94 -2.99
C GLU A 223 -10.73 -19.94 -2.10
N ASN A 224 -10.49 -19.89 -0.78
CA ASN A 224 -11.17 -20.76 0.17
C ASN A 224 -12.68 -20.48 0.29
N LYS A 225 -13.15 -19.27 -0.04
CA LYS A 225 -14.58 -18.94 -0.06
C LYS A 225 -15.29 -19.40 -1.32
N GLU A 226 -14.59 -19.46 -2.45
CA GLU A 226 -15.12 -19.95 -3.72
C GLU A 226 -15.28 -21.48 -3.74
N LEU A 227 -14.55 -22.19 -2.89
CA LEU A 227 -14.58 -23.65 -2.76
C LEU A 227 -15.66 -24.16 -1.78
N GLN A 228 -16.39 -23.28 -1.09
CA GLN A 228 -17.45 -23.59 -0.12
C GLN A 228 -18.84 -23.31 -0.70
#